data_41e4deccc141ba82602fb98f97abf2e6
#
_entry.id   41e4deccc141ba82602fb98f97abf2e6
#
_cell.length_a   1.000
_cell.length_b   1.000
_cell.length_c   1.000
_cell.angle_alpha   90.00
_cell.angle_beta   90.00
_cell.angle_gamma   90.00
#
_symmetry.space_group_name_H-M   'P 1'
#
loop_
_entity.id
_entity.type
_entity.pdbx_description
1 polymer ?
#
loop_
_entity_poly.entity_id
_entity_poly.type
_entity_poly.pdbx_seq_one_letter_code
_entity_poly.pdbx_strand_id
1 'polypeptide(L)'
;SQSRGLGDVYKRQVIKREKDKGNLVGIITQFGGQTPIKLAKFLHDNNLPILGTQYSSIDLAEDRDRFRKLLTKLNLNQAESGIAKNFKQAIEISEKIGLPLMVRPSYVLGGRAMEIVYEKSQLKNFVEEAFKAAEKNPILIDKFLDHAMEVDVDAISDGKEVHVAGIMQHIEEAGIHSGDSACSLPPVSIKPFLLKEIEKQTKNLALALKVKGFMNVQFAIKKDEIFVIEVNPRASRTVPFVSKAKGIPLAKIASRVMAGEKLSKFNLKDKSKGMFAVKEAVFPFNKFPNSDLLLGPE
;
A
#
# COMPACT_ATOMS: atom_id res chain seq x y z
N SER A 1 14.46 22.20 -0.72
CA SER A 1 15.54 21.46 -1.44
C SER A 1 16.83 21.30 -0.61
N GLN A 2 17.22 22.26 0.23
CA GLN A 2 18.40 22.11 1.12
C GLN A 2 18.27 21.01 2.18
N SER A 3 17.06 20.79 2.72
CA SER A 3 16.82 19.74 3.70
C SER A 3 17.00 18.30 3.15
N ARG A 4 16.78 18.09 1.85
CA ARG A 4 17.03 16.78 1.21
C ARG A 4 18.50 16.45 1.10
N GLY A 5 19.34 17.44 0.78
CA GLY A 5 20.81 17.25 0.71
C GLY A 5 21.44 16.90 2.06
N LEU A 6 21.00 17.53 3.15
CA LEU A 6 21.46 17.22 4.51
C LEU A 6 21.08 15.79 4.94
N GLY A 7 19.87 15.34 4.61
CA GLY A 7 19.44 13.97 4.88
C GLY A 7 20.31 12.92 4.22
N ASP A 8 20.69 13.13 2.96
CA ASP A 8 21.52 12.17 2.21
C ASP A 8 22.97 12.16 2.69
N VAL A 9 23.51 13.31 3.07
CA VAL A 9 24.85 13.42 3.71
C VAL A 9 24.88 12.64 5.02
N TYR A 10 23.87 12.83 5.88
CA TYR A 10 23.78 12.12 7.16
C TYR A 10 23.70 10.60 6.97
N LYS A 11 22.88 10.12 6.03
CA LYS A 11 22.77 8.69 5.72
C LYS A 11 24.11 8.10 5.26
N ARG A 12 24.83 8.79 4.38
CA ARG A 12 26.17 8.37 3.94
C ARG A 12 27.16 8.30 5.10
N GLN A 13 27.10 9.24 6.03
CA GLN A 13 27.96 9.24 7.22
C GLN A 13 27.67 8.05 8.14
N VAL A 14 26.38 7.72 8.37
CA VAL A 14 26.00 6.55 9.16
C VAL A 14 26.51 5.26 8.51
N ILE A 15 26.27 5.09 7.21
CA ILE A 15 26.73 3.91 6.46
C ILE A 15 28.27 3.79 6.51
N LYS A 16 29.00 4.91 6.34
CA LYS A 16 30.45 4.93 6.43
C LYS A 16 30.92 4.47 7.81
N ARG A 17 30.37 5.04 8.88
CA ARG A 17 30.69 4.65 10.26
C ARG A 17 30.45 3.17 10.54
N GLU A 18 29.36 2.61 10.03
CA GLU A 18 29.10 1.17 10.23
C GLU A 18 30.08 0.30 9.43
N LYS A 19 30.49 0.72 8.22
CA LYS A 19 31.56 0.05 7.46
C LYS A 19 32.91 0.10 8.17
N ASP A 20 33.21 1.22 8.83
CA ASP A 20 34.47 1.40 9.56
C ASP A 20 34.53 0.50 10.83
N LYS A 21 33.37 0.11 11.38
CA LYS A 21 33.27 -0.79 12.54
C LYS A 21 33.34 -2.27 12.18
N GLY A 22 33.05 -2.63 10.93
CA GLY A 22 33.06 -4.02 10.51
C GLY A 22 32.42 -4.24 9.14
N ASN A 23 32.13 -5.51 8.83
CA ASN A 23 31.55 -5.87 7.56
C ASN A 23 30.05 -5.49 7.50
N LEU A 24 29.68 -4.55 6.64
CA LEU A 24 28.31 -4.19 6.38
C LEU A 24 27.64 -5.27 5.52
N VAL A 25 26.84 -6.14 6.14
CA VAL A 25 26.09 -7.21 5.47
C VAL A 25 24.98 -6.65 4.60
N GLY A 26 24.30 -5.59 5.06
CA GLY A 26 23.29 -4.90 4.28
C GLY A 26 22.38 -3.99 5.12
N ILE A 27 21.43 -3.36 4.45
CA ILE A 27 20.56 -2.34 5.01
C ILE A 27 19.10 -2.73 4.79
N ILE A 28 18.30 -2.75 5.85
CA ILE A 28 16.87 -3.01 5.80
C ILE A 28 16.12 -1.68 5.61
N THR A 29 15.27 -1.60 4.59
CA THR A 29 14.47 -0.41 4.27
C THR A 29 12.96 -0.62 4.46
N GLN A 30 12.51 -1.82 4.79
CA GLN A 30 11.09 -2.18 4.82
C GLN A 30 10.36 -1.83 6.13
N PHE A 31 11.04 -1.30 7.16
CA PHE A 31 10.40 -0.84 8.39
C PHE A 31 10.28 0.68 8.43
N GLY A 32 9.15 1.20 8.90
CA GLY A 32 8.91 2.64 9.05
C GLY A 32 8.19 3.32 7.87
N GLY A 33 7.45 2.58 7.08
CA GLY A 33 6.58 3.12 6.01
C GLY A 33 7.33 3.62 4.79
N GLN A 34 6.83 4.68 4.15
CA GLN A 34 7.36 5.20 2.89
C GLN A 34 8.71 5.92 3.03
N THR A 35 9.02 6.49 4.19
CA THR A 35 10.27 7.26 4.36
C THR A 35 11.52 6.40 4.19
N PRO A 36 11.70 5.26 4.88
CA PRO A 36 12.84 4.39 4.66
C PRO A 36 12.80 3.65 3.33
N ILE A 37 11.63 3.28 2.80
CA ILE A 37 11.55 2.59 1.51
C ILE A 37 12.09 3.43 0.35
N LYS A 38 11.91 4.75 0.38
CA LYS A 38 12.49 5.69 -0.59
C LYS A 38 14.03 5.69 -0.61
N LEU A 39 14.68 5.16 0.44
CA LEU A 39 16.12 4.97 0.45
C LEU A 39 16.58 3.85 -0.48
N ALA A 40 15.70 2.93 -0.86
CA ALA A 40 16.07 1.78 -1.69
C ALA A 40 16.70 2.24 -3.01
N LYS A 41 16.18 3.32 -3.63
CA LYS A 41 16.79 3.92 -4.83
C LYS A 41 18.21 4.41 -4.58
N PHE A 42 18.42 5.20 -3.52
CA PHE A 42 19.74 5.70 -3.16
C PHE A 42 20.74 4.57 -2.89
N LEU A 43 20.33 3.52 -2.17
CA LEU A 43 21.17 2.37 -1.87
C LEU A 43 21.55 1.63 -3.17
N HIS A 44 20.58 1.41 -4.05
CA HIS A 44 20.79 0.77 -5.34
C HIS A 44 21.77 1.56 -6.22
N ASP A 45 21.54 2.87 -6.39
CA ASP A 45 22.37 3.75 -7.23
C ASP A 45 23.81 3.88 -6.71
N ASN A 46 24.05 3.60 -5.42
CA ASN A 46 25.39 3.63 -4.78
C ASN A 46 25.97 2.21 -4.54
N ASN A 47 25.40 1.17 -5.15
CA ASN A 47 25.84 -0.22 -4.99
C ASN A 47 25.93 -0.67 -3.52
N LEU A 48 25.03 -0.20 -2.67
CA LEU A 48 24.94 -0.57 -1.27
C LEU A 48 23.97 -1.76 -1.11
N PRO A 49 24.33 -2.78 -0.31
CA PRO A 49 23.52 -3.98 -0.18
C PRO A 49 22.19 -3.71 0.52
N ILE A 50 21.08 -4.11 -0.11
CA ILE A 50 19.74 -4.07 0.48
C ILE A 50 19.41 -5.47 0.99
N LEU A 51 19.10 -5.59 2.27
CA LEU A 51 18.49 -6.79 2.86
C LEU A 51 16.97 -6.73 2.72
N GLY A 52 16.40 -7.78 2.15
CA GLY A 52 14.97 -7.84 1.86
C GLY A 52 14.64 -7.64 0.38
N THR A 53 13.47 -7.05 0.10
CA THR A 53 13.01 -6.80 -1.27
C THR A 53 13.90 -5.77 -1.96
N GLN A 54 14.36 -6.11 -3.16
CA GLN A 54 15.28 -5.28 -3.94
C GLN A 54 14.59 -4.06 -4.57
N TYR A 55 15.35 -3.02 -4.85
CA TYR A 55 14.84 -1.78 -5.45
C TYR A 55 14.02 -2.00 -6.72
N SER A 56 14.47 -2.87 -7.62
CA SER A 56 13.74 -3.16 -8.86
C SER A 56 12.30 -3.66 -8.65
N SER A 57 12.07 -4.40 -7.58
CA SER A 57 10.73 -4.90 -7.20
C SER A 57 9.90 -3.83 -6.51
N ILE A 58 10.53 -2.99 -5.69
CA ILE A 58 9.88 -1.83 -5.06
C ILE A 58 9.43 -0.85 -6.15
N ASP A 59 10.32 -0.49 -7.06
CA ASP A 59 10.07 0.40 -8.18
C ASP A 59 8.97 -0.14 -9.12
N LEU A 60 8.96 -1.45 -9.38
CA LEU A 60 7.90 -2.11 -10.15
C LEU A 60 6.52 -1.98 -9.48
N ALA A 61 6.46 -2.10 -8.15
CA ALA A 61 5.21 -1.98 -7.40
C ALA A 61 4.71 -0.52 -7.32
N GLU A 62 5.62 0.47 -7.33
CA GLU A 62 5.28 1.89 -7.28
C GLU A 62 4.98 2.49 -8.67
N ASP A 63 5.49 1.90 -9.75
CA ASP A 63 5.23 2.34 -11.13
C ASP A 63 3.87 1.80 -11.61
N ARG A 64 2.91 2.69 -11.81
CA ARG A 64 1.52 2.34 -12.15
C ARG A 64 1.39 1.54 -13.44
N ASP A 65 2.12 1.92 -14.50
CA ASP A 65 1.99 1.25 -15.80
C ASP A 65 2.62 -0.14 -15.76
N ARG A 66 3.78 -0.27 -15.12
CA ARG A 66 4.46 -1.56 -14.95
C ARG A 66 3.68 -2.47 -14.01
N PHE A 67 3.13 -1.93 -12.93
CA PHE A 67 2.31 -2.68 -11.99
C PHE A 67 1.01 -3.16 -12.65
N ARG A 68 0.31 -2.30 -13.40
CA ARG A 68 -0.88 -2.70 -14.17
C ARG A 68 -0.57 -3.85 -15.14
N LYS A 69 0.55 -3.79 -15.88
CA LYS A 69 0.99 -4.90 -16.75
C LYS A 69 1.24 -6.18 -15.97
N LEU A 70 1.81 -6.08 -14.77
CA LEU A 70 2.00 -7.23 -13.88
C LEU A 70 0.66 -7.83 -13.45
N LEU A 71 -0.31 -7.00 -13.02
CA LEU A 71 -1.65 -7.47 -12.65
C LEU A 71 -2.35 -8.17 -13.81
N THR A 72 -2.29 -7.60 -15.03
CA THR A 72 -2.83 -8.23 -16.24
C THR A 72 -2.19 -9.59 -16.49
N LYS A 73 -0.84 -9.70 -16.37
CA LYS A 73 -0.12 -10.97 -16.54
C LYS A 73 -0.53 -12.02 -15.51
N LEU A 74 -0.87 -11.59 -14.29
CA LEU A 74 -1.33 -12.46 -13.21
C LEU A 74 -2.85 -12.74 -13.27
N ASN A 75 -3.56 -12.17 -14.23
CA ASN A 75 -5.02 -12.22 -14.34
C ASN A 75 -5.73 -11.71 -13.08
N LEU A 76 -5.24 -10.59 -12.54
CA LEU A 76 -5.80 -9.90 -11.38
C LEU A 76 -6.49 -8.62 -11.80
N ASN A 77 -7.67 -8.36 -11.22
CA ASN A 77 -8.44 -7.16 -11.51
C ASN A 77 -7.85 -5.94 -10.80
N GLN A 78 -7.88 -4.81 -11.48
CA GLN A 78 -7.61 -3.48 -10.94
C GLN A 78 -8.71 -2.53 -11.44
N ALA A 79 -9.09 -1.55 -10.64
CA ALA A 79 -10.00 -0.51 -11.09
C ALA A 79 -9.43 0.21 -12.32
N GLU A 80 -10.29 0.51 -13.29
CA GLU A 80 -9.89 1.26 -14.48
C GLU A 80 -9.36 2.63 -14.09
N SER A 81 -8.29 3.06 -14.74
CA SER A 81 -7.64 4.34 -14.43
C SER A 81 -7.04 4.98 -15.67
N GLY A 82 -6.88 6.30 -15.63
CA GLY A 82 -6.23 7.05 -16.67
C GLY A 82 -5.48 8.27 -16.14
N ILE A 83 -4.50 8.72 -16.94
CA ILE A 83 -3.70 9.91 -16.64
C ILE A 83 -4.05 10.97 -17.70
N ALA A 84 -4.55 12.11 -17.26
CA ALA A 84 -4.88 13.22 -18.13
C ALA A 84 -3.89 14.37 -17.96
N LYS A 85 -3.34 14.85 -19.08
CA LYS A 85 -2.42 15.99 -19.13
C LYS A 85 -3.13 17.31 -19.45
N ASN A 86 -4.37 17.25 -19.89
CA ASN A 86 -5.21 18.39 -20.21
C ASN A 86 -6.69 18.05 -20.05
N PHE A 87 -7.53 19.06 -20.07
CA PHE A 87 -8.96 18.96 -19.87
C PHE A 87 -9.63 18.00 -20.87
N LYS A 88 -9.28 18.09 -22.16
CA LYS A 88 -9.88 17.23 -23.20
C LYS A 88 -9.63 15.75 -22.91
N GLN A 89 -8.37 15.39 -22.60
CA GLN A 89 -8.02 14.02 -22.22
C GLN A 89 -8.76 13.56 -20.97
N ALA A 90 -8.96 14.45 -19.99
CA ALA A 90 -9.70 14.12 -18.78
C ALA A 90 -11.15 13.73 -19.09
N ILE A 91 -11.83 14.48 -19.95
CA ILE A 91 -13.19 14.17 -20.37
C ILE A 91 -13.24 12.85 -21.15
N GLU A 92 -12.36 12.62 -22.12
CA GLU A 92 -12.29 11.38 -22.90
C GLU A 92 -12.07 10.14 -21.99
N ILE A 93 -11.16 10.25 -21.03
CA ILE A 93 -10.89 9.19 -20.05
C ILE A 93 -12.12 8.94 -19.17
N SER A 94 -12.75 10.03 -18.68
CA SER A 94 -13.93 9.94 -17.83
C SER A 94 -15.12 9.29 -18.53
N GLU A 95 -15.33 9.58 -19.81
CA GLU A 95 -16.38 8.95 -20.60
C GLU A 95 -16.13 7.47 -20.85
N LYS A 96 -14.87 7.09 -21.04
CA LYS A 96 -14.46 5.70 -21.22
C LYS A 96 -14.64 4.87 -19.95
N ILE A 97 -14.20 5.39 -18.80
CA ILE A 97 -14.24 4.69 -17.50
C ILE A 97 -15.68 4.66 -16.95
N GLY A 98 -16.46 5.73 -17.15
CA GLY A 98 -17.83 5.86 -16.64
C GLY A 98 -17.87 6.15 -15.14
N LEU A 99 -18.96 6.81 -14.71
CA LEU A 99 -19.21 7.21 -13.32
C LEU A 99 -19.51 6.02 -12.39
N PRO A 100 -19.28 6.14 -11.08
CA PRO A 100 -18.58 7.22 -10.41
C PRO A 100 -17.07 7.16 -10.64
N LEU A 101 -16.42 8.32 -10.52
CA LEU A 101 -14.97 8.51 -10.74
C LEU A 101 -14.35 9.20 -9.56
N MET A 102 -13.09 8.88 -9.28
CA MET A 102 -12.24 9.68 -8.42
C MET A 102 -11.27 10.50 -9.28
N VAL A 103 -11.29 11.80 -9.11
CA VAL A 103 -10.38 12.75 -9.77
C VAL A 103 -9.40 13.26 -8.75
N ARG A 104 -8.10 13.19 -9.04
CA ARG A 104 -7.06 13.63 -8.12
C ARG A 104 -5.80 14.13 -8.82
N PRO A 105 -5.10 15.13 -8.26
CA PRO A 105 -3.79 15.55 -8.74
C PRO A 105 -2.73 14.44 -8.51
N SER A 106 -1.76 14.31 -9.44
CA SER A 106 -0.76 13.23 -9.36
C SER A 106 0.24 13.36 -8.20
N TYR A 107 0.49 14.56 -7.69
CA TYR A 107 1.58 14.84 -6.74
C TYR A 107 1.18 15.71 -5.55
N VAL A 108 -0.09 15.75 -5.20
CA VAL A 108 -0.57 16.51 -4.03
C VAL A 108 -0.62 15.59 -2.83
N LEU A 109 -0.08 16.04 -1.69
CA LEU A 109 -0.10 15.32 -0.42
C LEU A 109 -1.36 15.69 0.38
N GLY A 110 -1.92 14.72 1.12
CA GLY A 110 -2.98 14.94 2.08
C GLY A 110 -4.36 15.13 1.45
N GLY A 111 -4.70 14.39 0.38
CA GLY A 111 -6.06 14.34 -0.19
C GLY A 111 -6.60 15.65 -0.78
N ARG A 112 -5.80 16.71 -0.82
CA ARG A 112 -6.22 18.01 -1.33
C ARG A 112 -6.64 17.95 -2.79
N ALA A 113 -7.85 18.43 -3.10
CA ALA A 113 -8.48 18.41 -4.42
C ALA A 113 -8.68 16.97 -4.97
N MET A 114 -8.89 15.98 -4.07
CA MET A 114 -9.37 14.65 -4.41
C MET A 114 -10.89 14.65 -4.28
N GLU A 115 -11.59 14.38 -5.38
CA GLU A 115 -13.06 14.44 -5.40
C GLU A 115 -13.66 13.22 -6.09
N ILE A 116 -14.79 12.76 -5.55
CA ILE A 116 -15.60 11.71 -6.17
C ILE A 116 -16.69 12.36 -7.01
N VAL A 117 -16.72 11.99 -8.28
CA VAL A 117 -17.66 12.50 -9.28
C VAL A 117 -18.74 11.46 -9.51
N TYR A 118 -19.96 11.74 -9.08
CA TYR A 118 -21.12 10.88 -9.30
C TYR A 118 -21.93 11.27 -10.53
N GLU A 119 -21.89 12.55 -10.93
CA GLU A 119 -22.69 13.09 -12.02
C GLU A 119 -21.85 13.83 -13.07
N LYS A 120 -22.25 13.74 -14.34
CA LYS A 120 -21.55 14.45 -15.44
C LYS A 120 -21.52 15.98 -15.24
N SER A 121 -22.53 16.54 -14.61
CA SER A 121 -22.63 17.98 -14.29
C SER A 121 -21.48 18.46 -13.42
N GLN A 122 -20.98 17.63 -12.52
CA GLN A 122 -19.90 17.92 -11.57
C GLN A 122 -18.50 17.77 -12.22
N LEU A 123 -18.39 16.89 -13.22
CA LEU A 123 -17.10 16.47 -13.80
C LEU A 123 -16.24 17.64 -14.25
N LYS A 124 -16.84 18.64 -14.93
CA LYS A 124 -16.11 19.80 -15.45
C LYS A 124 -15.43 20.58 -14.33
N ASN A 125 -16.19 20.90 -13.28
CA ASN A 125 -15.71 21.70 -12.16
C ASN A 125 -14.59 20.98 -11.40
N PHE A 126 -14.76 19.71 -11.07
CA PHE A 126 -13.77 18.92 -10.34
C PHE A 126 -12.49 18.68 -11.15
N VAL A 127 -12.60 18.48 -12.46
CA VAL A 127 -11.43 18.39 -13.35
C VAL A 127 -10.68 19.72 -13.41
N GLU A 128 -11.38 20.86 -13.50
CA GLU A 128 -10.75 22.19 -13.48
C GLU A 128 -10.04 22.46 -12.15
N GLU A 129 -10.66 22.12 -11.02
CA GLU A 129 -10.08 22.26 -9.69
C GLU A 129 -8.84 21.36 -9.50
N ALA A 130 -8.92 20.12 -9.95
CA ALA A 130 -7.81 19.20 -9.91
C ALA A 130 -6.61 19.70 -10.73
N PHE A 131 -6.83 20.27 -11.93
CA PHE A 131 -5.75 20.87 -12.72
C PHE A 131 -5.18 22.12 -12.08
N LYS A 132 -6.00 22.97 -11.45
CA LYS A 132 -5.52 24.12 -10.67
C LYS A 132 -4.61 23.67 -9.52
N ALA A 133 -5.03 22.65 -8.78
CA ALA A 133 -4.24 22.09 -7.67
C ALA A 133 -2.98 21.35 -8.13
N ALA A 134 -3.04 20.71 -9.29
CA ALA A 134 -1.91 19.99 -9.88
C ALA A 134 -0.86 20.93 -10.49
N GLU A 135 -1.17 22.22 -10.64
CA GLU A 135 -0.35 23.22 -11.35
C GLU A 135 -0.06 22.78 -12.80
N LYS A 136 1.17 22.29 -13.08
CA LYS A 136 1.59 21.78 -14.39
C LYS A 136 1.64 20.27 -14.48
N ASN A 137 1.27 19.58 -13.40
CA ASN A 137 1.32 18.13 -13.36
C ASN A 137 0.03 17.51 -13.92
N PRO A 138 0.09 16.26 -14.40
CA PRO A 138 -1.11 15.55 -14.82
C PRO A 138 -2.05 15.27 -13.64
N ILE A 139 -3.31 15.04 -13.95
CA ILE A 139 -4.30 14.51 -13.00
C ILE A 139 -4.57 13.03 -13.26
N LEU A 140 -5.05 12.37 -12.25
CA LEU A 140 -5.44 10.96 -12.27
C LEU A 140 -6.95 10.86 -12.21
N ILE A 141 -7.49 9.97 -13.01
CA ILE A 141 -8.92 9.65 -13.05
C ILE A 141 -9.03 8.15 -12.87
N ASP A 142 -9.58 7.75 -11.74
CA ASP A 142 -9.71 6.35 -11.37
C ASP A 142 -11.20 5.99 -11.28
N LYS A 143 -11.60 4.77 -11.69
CA LYS A 143 -12.94 4.26 -11.41
C LYS A 143 -13.13 4.17 -9.91
N PHE A 144 -14.12 4.85 -9.37
CA PHE A 144 -14.45 4.73 -7.96
C PHE A 144 -15.30 3.46 -7.73
N LEU A 145 -14.84 2.63 -6.82
CA LEU A 145 -15.50 1.39 -6.43
C LEU A 145 -16.47 1.68 -5.27
N ASP A 146 -17.54 2.41 -5.58
CA ASP A 146 -18.55 2.82 -4.63
C ASP A 146 -19.14 1.62 -3.86
N HIS A 147 -19.33 1.76 -2.54
CA HIS A 147 -19.77 0.70 -1.63
C HIS A 147 -18.95 -0.59 -1.70
N ALA A 148 -17.69 -0.52 -2.08
CA ALA A 148 -16.79 -1.66 -2.02
C ALA A 148 -16.26 -1.84 -0.59
N MET A 149 -16.09 -3.09 -0.19
CA MET A 149 -15.45 -3.46 1.07
C MET A 149 -13.95 -3.48 0.87
N GLU A 150 -13.22 -2.76 1.71
CA GLU A 150 -11.76 -2.78 1.69
C GLU A 150 -11.21 -3.89 2.57
N VAL A 151 -10.11 -4.50 2.11
CA VAL A 151 -9.42 -5.59 2.79
C VAL A 151 -7.93 -5.33 2.75
N ASP A 152 -7.31 -5.23 3.92
CA ASP A 152 -5.86 -5.16 4.08
C ASP A 152 -5.29 -6.56 4.32
N VAL A 153 -4.20 -6.90 3.64
CA VAL A 153 -3.54 -8.19 3.80
C VAL A 153 -2.05 -7.99 4.07
N ASP A 154 -1.60 -8.46 5.23
CA ASP A 154 -0.18 -8.49 5.55
C ASP A 154 0.41 -9.88 5.31
N ALA A 155 1.53 -9.94 4.62
CA ALA A 155 2.25 -11.17 4.30
C ALA A 155 3.75 -11.04 4.54
N ILE A 156 4.40 -12.19 4.76
CA ILE A 156 5.86 -12.33 4.80
C ILE A 156 6.26 -13.36 3.74
N SER A 157 7.32 -13.03 2.99
CA SER A 157 7.90 -13.93 1.99
C SER A 157 9.41 -14.02 2.13
N ASP A 158 9.99 -15.18 1.83
CA ASP A 158 11.44 -15.36 1.67
C ASP A 158 11.89 -15.40 0.20
N GLY A 159 10.95 -15.09 -0.72
CA GLY A 159 11.12 -15.14 -2.17
C GLY A 159 10.78 -16.50 -2.81
N LYS A 160 10.47 -17.52 -2.00
CA LYS A 160 10.03 -18.85 -2.43
C LYS A 160 8.74 -19.28 -1.76
N GLU A 161 8.64 -19.06 -0.47
CA GLU A 161 7.45 -19.32 0.34
C GLU A 161 6.81 -18.01 0.78
N VAL A 162 5.50 -18.03 0.93
CA VAL A 162 4.71 -16.87 1.36
C VAL A 162 3.75 -17.29 2.47
N HIS A 163 3.81 -16.57 3.59
CA HIS A 163 2.87 -16.71 4.69
C HIS A 163 1.98 -15.46 4.72
N VAL A 164 0.68 -15.64 4.54
CA VAL A 164 -0.32 -14.59 4.77
C VAL A 164 -0.57 -14.51 6.27
N ALA A 165 -0.06 -13.45 6.88
CA ALA A 165 -0.07 -13.28 8.33
C ALA A 165 -1.47 -12.88 8.85
N GLY A 166 -2.20 -12.07 8.07
CA GLY A 166 -3.55 -11.67 8.42
C GLY A 166 -4.29 -11.05 7.25
N ILE A 167 -5.57 -11.36 7.15
CA ILE A 167 -6.54 -10.71 6.26
C ILE A 167 -7.46 -9.90 7.17
N MET A 168 -7.48 -8.59 7.00
CA MET A 168 -8.25 -7.66 7.82
C MET A 168 -9.36 -7.06 6.98
N GLN A 169 -10.58 -7.13 7.48
CA GLN A 169 -11.73 -6.49 6.86
C GLN A 169 -11.89 -5.09 7.46
N HIS A 170 -11.93 -4.05 6.64
CA HIS A 170 -12.27 -2.70 7.07
C HIS A 170 -13.76 -2.59 7.39
N ILE A 171 -14.08 -1.74 8.36
CA ILE A 171 -15.46 -1.41 8.74
C ILE A 171 -15.99 -0.31 7.82
N GLU A 172 -15.17 0.69 7.53
CA GLU A 172 -15.47 1.75 6.58
C GLU A 172 -15.37 1.24 5.14
N GLU A 173 -16.03 1.93 4.24
CA GLU A 173 -15.99 1.63 2.80
C GLU A 173 -14.60 1.88 2.20
N ALA A 174 -14.32 1.24 1.08
CA ALA A 174 -13.07 1.42 0.35
C ALA A 174 -12.86 2.88 -0.07
N GLY A 175 -11.63 3.37 0.12
CA GLY A 175 -11.21 4.73 -0.16
C GLY A 175 -10.82 5.52 1.08
N ILE A 176 -11.16 5.06 2.28
CA ILE A 176 -10.67 5.65 3.53
C ILE A 176 -9.29 5.05 3.85
N HIS A 177 -8.34 5.91 4.21
CA HIS A 177 -6.96 5.48 4.45
C HIS A 177 -6.89 4.39 5.53
N SER A 178 -6.16 3.32 5.30
CA SER A 178 -6.05 2.16 6.21
C SER A 178 -5.54 2.49 7.62
N GLY A 179 -4.85 3.62 7.79
CA GLY A 179 -4.45 4.14 9.09
C GLY A 179 -5.62 4.67 9.92
N ASP A 180 -6.66 5.15 9.26
CA ASP A 180 -7.79 5.84 9.85
C ASP A 180 -9.01 4.92 9.99
N SER A 181 -9.09 3.86 9.17
CA SER A 181 -10.16 2.87 9.21
C SER A 181 -10.06 1.94 10.42
N ALA A 182 -11.21 1.57 10.96
CA ALA A 182 -11.34 0.42 11.85
C ALA A 182 -11.28 -0.87 11.05
N CYS A 183 -10.74 -1.94 11.63
CA CYS A 183 -10.72 -3.23 10.96
C CYS A 183 -10.85 -4.40 11.93
N SER A 184 -11.42 -5.50 11.45
CA SER A 184 -11.54 -6.76 12.18
C SER A 184 -10.59 -7.83 11.64
N LEU A 185 -10.06 -8.65 12.53
CA LEU A 185 -9.22 -9.81 12.25
C LEU A 185 -9.66 -10.98 13.15
N PRO A 186 -10.14 -12.11 12.59
CA PRO A 186 -10.37 -12.38 11.17
C PRO A 186 -11.52 -11.54 10.58
N PRO A 187 -11.69 -11.55 9.23
CA PRO A 187 -12.85 -10.99 8.57
C PRO A 187 -14.17 -11.58 9.07
N VAL A 188 -15.22 -10.75 9.14
CA VAL A 188 -16.52 -11.15 9.71
C VAL A 188 -17.53 -11.51 8.62
N SER A 189 -17.58 -10.74 7.52
CA SER A 189 -18.61 -10.87 6.49
C SER A 189 -18.13 -11.33 5.12
N ILE A 190 -16.81 -11.57 4.97
CA ILE A 190 -16.22 -12.02 3.71
C ILE A 190 -16.48 -13.51 3.50
N LYS A 191 -17.04 -13.86 2.36
CA LYS A 191 -17.33 -15.25 2.00
C LYS A 191 -16.05 -16.11 1.95
N PRO A 192 -16.08 -17.36 2.40
CA PRO A 192 -14.87 -18.21 2.48
C PRO A 192 -14.13 -18.41 1.16
N PHE A 193 -14.82 -18.43 0.03
CA PHE A 193 -14.18 -18.58 -1.28
C PHE A 193 -13.38 -17.31 -1.67
N LEU A 194 -13.86 -16.12 -1.29
CA LEU A 194 -13.13 -14.86 -1.51
C LEU A 194 -11.89 -14.79 -0.64
N LEU A 195 -11.95 -15.25 0.62
CA LEU A 195 -10.77 -15.32 1.49
C LEU A 195 -9.67 -16.21 0.89
N LYS A 196 -10.05 -17.38 0.36
CA LYS A 196 -9.11 -18.28 -0.33
C LYS A 196 -8.51 -17.63 -1.57
N GLU A 197 -9.31 -16.92 -2.35
CA GLU A 197 -8.83 -16.25 -3.56
C GLU A 197 -7.91 -15.05 -3.21
N ILE A 198 -8.23 -14.24 -2.20
CA ILE A 198 -7.38 -13.17 -1.68
C ILE A 198 -6.02 -13.73 -1.22
N GLU A 199 -6.04 -14.82 -0.46
CA GLU A 199 -4.80 -15.48 -0.02
C GLU A 199 -3.95 -15.94 -1.21
N LYS A 200 -4.56 -16.56 -2.21
CA LYS A 200 -3.89 -17.00 -3.46
C LYS A 200 -3.33 -15.82 -4.24
N GLN A 201 -4.11 -14.75 -4.44
CA GLN A 201 -3.67 -13.55 -5.14
C GLN A 201 -2.51 -12.87 -4.42
N THR A 202 -2.56 -12.78 -3.09
CA THR A 202 -1.47 -12.25 -2.27
C THR A 202 -0.18 -13.05 -2.45
N LYS A 203 -0.26 -14.39 -2.44
CA LYS A 203 0.90 -15.27 -2.67
C LYS A 203 1.48 -15.06 -4.06
N ASN A 204 0.64 -15.01 -5.09
CA ASN A 204 1.07 -14.78 -6.48
C ASN A 204 1.77 -13.43 -6.66
N LEU A 205 1.23 -12.37 -6.05
CA LEU A 205 1.84 -11.03 -6.07
C LEU A 205 3.21 -11.02 -5.38
N ALA A 206 3.32 -11.64 -4.19
CA ALA A 206 4.58 -11.70 -3.46
C ALA A 206 5.69 -12.40 -4.25
N LEU A 207 5.36 -13.52 -4.92
CA LEU A 207 6.31 -14.28 -5.74
C LEU A 207 6.68 -13.53 -7.01
N ALA A 208 5.71 -12.92 -7.69
CA ALA A 208 5.94 -12.15 -8.92
C ALA A 208 6.81 -10.91 -8.68
N LEU A 209 6.62 -10.24 -7.55
CA LEU A 209 7.42 -9.11 -7.08
C LEU A 209 8.72 -9.55 -6.38
N LYS A 210 9.00 -10.86 -6.29
CA LYS A 210 10.19 -11.41 -5.61
C LYS A 210 10.39 -10.82 -4.20
N VAL A 211 9.30 -10.69 -3.47
CA VAL A 211 9.31 -10.10 -2.13
C VAL A 211 10.16 -10.94 -1.18
N LYS A 212 11.02 -10.26 -0.42
CA LYS A 212 11.72 -10.82 0.75
C LYS A 212 11.47 -9.92 1.95
N GLY A 213 10.85 -10.45 2.97
CA GLY A 213 10.36 -9.69 4.11
C GLY A 213 8.86 -9.41 4.00
N PHE A 214 8.44 -8.22 4.37
CA PHE A 214 7.03 -7.84 4.37
C PHE A 214 6.49 -7.43 3.01
N MET A 215 5.21 -7.69 2.84
CA MET A 215 4.34 -7.11 1.82
C MET A 215 2.96 -6.85 2.42
N ASN A 216 2.41 -5.69 2.12
CA ASN A 216 1.01 -5.37 2.36
C ASN A 216 0.30 -5.24 1.02
N VAL A 217 -0.90 -5.79 0.91
CA VAL A 217 -1.77 -5.67 -0.25
C VAL A 217 -3.11 -5.13 0.20
N GLN A 218 -3.58 -4.09 -0.47
CA GLN A 218 -4.93 -3.58 -0.30
C GLN A 218 -5.81 -4.06 -1.45
N PHE A 219 -6.93 -4.65 -1.08
CA PHE A 219 -7.95 -5.13 -2.00
C PHE A 219 -9.27 -4.39 -1.76
N ALA A 220 -10.07 -4.27 -2.80
CA ALA A 220 -11.49 -3.95 -2.70
C ALA A 220 -12.33 -5.12 -3.19
N ILE A 221 -13.44 -5.40 -2.50
CA ILE A 221 -14.41 -6.40 -2.92
C ILE A 221 -15.71 -5.68 -3.29
N LYS A 222 -16.15 -5.86 -4.54
CA LYS A 222 -17.43 -5.34 -5.01
C LYS A 222 -18.18 -6.43 -5.77
N LYS A 223 -19.40 -6.77 -5.34
CA LYS A 223 -20.24 -7.82 -5.97
C LYS A 223 -19.50 -9.15 -6.17
N ASP A 224 -18.77 -9.60 -5.14
CA ASP A 224 -17.95 -10.82 -5.16
C ASP A 224 -16.73 -10.79 -6.12
N GLU A 225 -16.42 -9.65 -6.72
CA GLU A 225 -15.21 -9.43 -7.50
C GLU A 225 -14.13 -8.78 -6.63
N ILE A 226 -12.90 -9.26 -6.76
CA ILE A 226 -11.74 -8.77 -6.03
C ILE A 226 -10.92 -7.87 -6.94
N PHE A 227 -10.61 -6.66 -6.46
CA PHE A 227 -9.78 -5.68 -7.14
C PHE A 227 -8.54 -5.38 -6.29
N VAL A 228 -7.37 -5.38 -6.91
CA VAL A 228 -6.13 -4.91 -6.26
C VAL A 228 -6.12 -3.39 -6.30
N ILE A 229 -6.04 -2.75 -5.14
CA ILE A 229 -5.91 -1.29 -5.01
C ILE A 229 -4.43 -0.91 -5.10
N GLU A 230 -3.61 -1.46 -4.18
CA GLU A 230 -2.17 -1.21 -4.15
C GLU A 230 -1.39 -2.35 -3.50
N VAL A 231 -0.11 -2.42 -3.80
CA VAL A 231 0.83 -3.33 -3.16
C VAL A 231 2.02 -2.55 -2.61
N ASN A 232 2.30 -2.76 -1.35
CA ASN A 232 3.40 -2.14 -0.65
C ASN A 232 4.40 -3.23 -0.23
N PRO A 233 5.57 -3.40 -0.88
CA PRO A 233 6.58 -4.40 -0.51
C PRO A 233 7.37 -3.95 0.73
N ARG A 234 6.66 -3.70 1.82
CA ARG A 234 7.16 -3.23 3.12
C ARG A 234 6.16 -3.55 4.23
N ALA A 235 6.59 -3.35 5.48
CA ALA A 235 5.70 -3.41 6.63
C ALA A 235 4.63 -2.30 6.55
N SER A 236 3.39 -2.68 6.84
CA SER A 236 2.25 -1.78 6.98
C SER A 236 2.11 -1.28 8.43
N ARG A 237 1.20 -0.35 8.64
CA ARG A 237 0.80 0.10 10.00
C ARG A 237 0.03 -0.98 10.75
N THR A 238 -0.54 -1.96 10.06
CA THR A 238 -1.33 -3.06 10.63
C THR A 238 -0.47 -4.22 11.13
N VAL A 239 0.80 -4.34 10.73
CA VAL A 239 1.70 -5.42 11.18
C VAL A 239 1.77 -5.58 12.70
N PRO A 240 1.91 -4.50 13.53
CA PRO A 240 1.91 -4.66 14.98
C PRO A 240 0.59 -5.19 15.54
N PHE A 241 -0.53 -4.81 14.95
CA PHE A 241 -1.86 -5.30 15.30
C PHE A 241 -1.98 -6.80 14.99
N VAL A 242 -1.69 -7.19 13.73
CA VAL A 242 -1.72 -8.61 13.29
C VAL A 242 -0.79 -9.46 14.15
N SER A 243 0.42 -8.98 14.42
CA SER A 243 1.42 -9.68 15.24
C SER A 243 0.90 -9.99 16.64
N LYS A 244 0.26 -9.03 17.29
CA LYS A 244 -0.34 -9.20 18.62
C LYS A 244 -1.56 -10.10 18.58
N ALA A 245 -2.49 -9.87 17.65
CA ALA A 245 -3.71 -10.64 17.52
C ALA A 245 -3.45 -12.13 17.25
N LYS A 246 -2.46 -12.43 16.40
CA LYS A 246 -2.05 -13.81 16.05
C LYS A 246 -1.05 -14.44 17.01
N GLY A 247 -0.46 -13.66 17.93
CA GLY A 247 0.61 -14.14 18.82
C GLY A 247 1.88 -14.58 18.10
N ILE A 248 2.16 -13.99 16.93
CA ILE A 248 3.32 -14.30 16.09
C ILE A 248 4.22 -13.05 16.01
N PRO A 249 5.51 -13.13 16.36
CA PRO A 249 6.42 -11.99 16.34
C PRO A 249 6.86 -11.66 14.90
N LEU A 250 5.92 -11.14 14.08
CA LEU A 250 6.09 -10.97 12.63
C LEU A 250 7.30 -10.11 12.27
N ALA A 251 7.53 -9.00 12.97
CA ALA A 251 8.68 -8.11 12.69
C ALA A 251 10.02 -8.82 12.92
N LYS A 252 10.14 -9.61 14.00
CA LYS A 252 11.34 -10.42 14.28
C LYS A 252 11.56 -11.46 13.18
N ILE A 253 10.50 -12.15 12.76
CA ILE A 253 10.57 -13.17 11.71
C ILE A 253 10.98 -12.53 10.38
N ALA A 254 10.31 -11.45 9.98
CA ALA A 254 10.63 -10.75 8.74
C ALA A 254 12.08 -10.24 8.70
N SER A 255 12.60 -9.69 9.82
CA SER A 255 14.01 -9.26 9.90
C SER A 255 14.97 -10.42 9.65
N ARG A 256 14.70 -11.60 10.22
CA ARG A 256 15.53 -12.79 10.03
C ARG A 256 15.42 -13.33 8.61
N VAL A 257 14.22 -13.28 8.02
CA VAL A 257 14.00 -13.66 6.60
C VAL A 257 14.76 -12.71 5.67
N MET A 258 14.73 -11.40 5.93
CA MET A 258 15.51 -10.43 5.17
C MET A 258 17.02 -10.65 5.32
N ALA A 259 17.46 -11.14 6.47
CA ALA A 259 18.84 -11.55 6.71
C ALA A 259 19.22 -12.90 6.08
N GLY A 260 18.30 -13.57 5.37
CA GLY A 260 18.57 -14.77 4.58
C GLY A 260 18.04 -16.09 5.17
N GLU A 261 17.33 -16.08 6.30
CA GLU A 261 16.71 -17.29 6.83
C GLU A 261 15.47 -17.68 6.01
N LYS A 262 15.26 -18.98 5.87
CA LYS A 262 14.07 -19.53 5.18
C LYS A 262 12.84 -19.40 6.07
N LEU A 263 11.70 -19.10 5.45
CA LEU A 263 10.42 -18.96 6.15
C LEU A 263 9.98 -20.24 6.86
N SER A 264 10.30 -21.41 6.27
CA SER A 264 10.03 -22.73 6.84
C SER A 264 10.67 -23.02 8.20
N LYS A 265 11.68 -22.23 8.63
CA LYS A 265 12.29 -22.36 9.96
C LYS A 265 11.44 -21.84 11.11
N PHE A 266 10.37 -21.08 10.81
CA PHE A 266 9.58 -20.40 11.82
C PHE A 266 8.24 -21.09 12.06
N ASN A 267 7.82 -21.11 13.32
CA ASN A 267 6.47 -21.54 13.68
C ASN A 267 5.49 -20.36 13.44
N LEU A 268 4.74 -20.44 12.35
CA LEU A 268 3.77 -19.42 11.92
C LEU A 268 2.32 -19.81 12.26
N LYS A 269 2.13 -20.77 13.17
CA LYS A 269 0.78 -21.17 13.60
C LYS A 269 0.09 -20.04 14.34
N ASP A 270 -1.14 -19.79 13.93
CA ASP A 270 -2.04 -18.85 14.60
C ASP A 270 -2.29 -19.27 16.05
N LYS A 271 -2.08 -18.38 16.98
CA LYS A 271 -2.28 -18.58 18.42
C LYS A 271 -3.49 -17.84 18.96
N SER A 272 -4.29 -17.20 18.11
CA SER A 272 -5.46 -16.39 18.49
C SER A 272 -6.59 -17.23 19.12
N LYS A 273 -6.55 -18.55 18.99
CA LYS A 273 -7.58 -19.47 19.52
C LYS A 273 -9.01 -19.14 19.07
N GLY A 274 -9.17 -18.60 17.86
CA GLY A 274 -10.47 -18.20 17.31
C GLY A 274 -11.01 -16.86 17.83
N MET A 275 -10.21 -16.09 18.56
CA MET A 275 -10.63 -14.74 19.00
C MET A 275 -10.68 -13.76 17.83
N PHE A 276 -11.64 -12.86 17.90
CA PHE A 276 -11.71 -11.68 17.05
C PHE A 276 -10.93 -10.53 17.70
N ALA A 277 -10.15 -9.84 16.89
CA ALA A 277 -9.44 -8.64 17.28
C ALA A 277 -9.94 -7.47 16.41
N VAL A 278 -10.15 -6.32 17.03
CA VAL A 278 -10.56 -5.09 16.35
C VAL A 278 -9.49 -4.04 16.56
N LYS A 279 -9.09 -3.37 15.47
CA LYS A 279 -8.27 -2.16 15.49
C LYS A 279 -9.18 -0.98 15.22
N GLU A 280 -9.03 0.08 15.98
CA GLU A 280 -9.72 1.34 15.79
C GLU A 280 -8.73 2.49 15.88
N ALA A 281 -8.91 3.53 15.07
CA ALA A 281 -8.13 4.75 15.14
C ALA A 281 -8.70 5.68 16.23
N VAL A 282 -7.83 6.35 16.97
CA VAL A 282 -8.22 7.36 17.96
C VAL A 282 -7.92 8.75 17.40
N PHE A 283 -8.97 9.52 17.14
CA PHE A 283 -8.86 10.88 16.62
C PHE A 283 -8.99 11.90 17.75
N PRO A 284 -7.98 12.74 18.00
CA PRO A 284 -8.04 13.74 19.06
C PRO A 284 -8.80 15.01 18.60
N PHE A 285 -10.03 14.88 18.15
CA PHE A 285 -10.87 15.98 17.63
C PHE A 285 -10.98 17.16 18.60
N ASN A 286 -10.96 16.90 19.90
CA ASN A 286 -10.96 17.95 20.92
C ASN A 286 -9.73 18.88 20.86
N LYS A 287 -8.63 18.43 20.25
CA LYS A 287 -7.43 19.24 20.02
C LYS A 287 -7.45 19.98 18.66
N PHE A 288 -8.36 19.60 17.78
CA PHE A 288 -8.50 20.11 16.43
C PHE A 288 -9.97 20.46 16.14
N PRO A 289 -10.52 21.52 16.77
CA PRO A 289 -11.95 21.81 16.75
C PRO A 289 -12.53 22.15 15.36
N ASN A 290 -11.67 22.45 14.38
CA ASN A 290 -12.06 22.77 13.00
C ASN A 290 -11.87 21.57 12.04
N SER A 291 -11.57 20.39 12.56
CA SER A 291 -11.44 19.19 11.72
C SER A 291 -12.80 18.60 11.42
N ASP A 292 -12.98 18.09 10.20
CA ASP A 292 -14.16 17.30 9.86
C ASP A 292 -14.18 16.01 10.70
N LEU A 293 -15.39 15.64 11.16
CA LEU A 293 -15.60 14.41 11.92
C LEU A 293 -15.91 13.23 11.02
N LEU A 294 -16.23 13.48 9.74
CA LEU A 294 -16.50 12.44 8.76
C LEU A 294 -15.20 12.03 8.07
N LEU A 295 -14.97 10.72 8.00
CA LEU A 295 -13.87 10.17 7.23
C LEU A 295 -14.22 10.18 5.75
N GLY A 296 -13.29 10.66 4.94
CA GLY A 296 -13.43 10.74 3.48
C GLY A 296 -12.26 10.06 2.76
N PRO A 297 -12.31 9.96 1.44
CA PRO A 297 -11.26 9.38 0.61
C PRO A 297 -10.06 10.32 0.53
N GLU A 298 -9.19 10.25 1.47
CA GLU A 298 -7.96 11.06 1.52
C GLU A 298 -6.72 10.32 1.02
#